data_464978d24ca2ecd9067691dbebf10478
#
_entry.id   464978d24ca2ecd9067691dbebf10478
#
_cell.length_a   1.000
_cell.length_b   1.000
_cell.length_c   1.000
_cell.angle_alpha   90.00
_cell.angle_beta   90.00
_cell.angle_gamma   90.00
#
_symmetry.space_group_name_H-M   'P 1'
#
loop_
_entity.id
_entity.type
_entity.pdbx_description
1 polymer ?
#
loop_
_entity_poly.entity_id
_entity_poly.type
_entity_poly.pdbx_seq_one_letter_code
_entity_poly.pdbx_strand_id
1 'polypeptide(L)'
;MSNSFDDFLKEQLQDAEFRAEYKALEPEFAIMQAMIDARRSSGMTQKQLAEVTGINQADISKLERGSGNPSLRTLQRLAAGMGMRLKLEFEPIGN
;
A
#
# COMPACT_ATOMS: atom_id res chain seq x y z
N MET A 1 -11.63 14.04 14.65
CA MET A 1 -11.92 15.16 13.73
C MET A 1 -11.76 14.68 12.30
N SER A 2 -12.80 14.80 11.49
CA SER A 2 -12.67 14.44 10.09
C SER A 2 -11.89 15.53 9.36
N ASN A 3 -11.09 15.16 8.36
CA ASN A 3 -10.44 16.14 7.53
C ASN A 3 -11.24 16.31 6.22
N SER A 4 -10.97 17.39 5.52
CA SER A 4 -11.70 17.71 4.29
C SER A 4 -11.49 16.68 3.19
N PHE A 5 -10.37 15.97 3.22
CA PHE A 5 -10.08 14.92 2.25
C PHE A 5 -11.02 13.72 2.45
N ASP A 6 -11.22 13.31 3.70
CA ASP A 6 -12.15 12.21 4.00
C ASP A 6 -13.57 12.55 3.62
N ASP A 7 -14.01 13.78 3.89
CA ASP A 7 -15.34 14.24 3.50
C ASP A 7 -15.50 14.26 1.98
N PHE A 8 -14.47 14.72 1.28
CA PHE A 8 -14.46 14.72 -0.17
C PHE A 8 -14.60 13.31 -0.73
N LEU A 9 -13.85 12.34 -0.19
CA LEU A 9 -13.94 10.96 -0.62
C LEU A 9 -15.32 10.37 -0.40
N LYS A 10 -15.94 10.67 0.75
CA LYS A 10 -17.30 10.19 1.03
C LYS A 10 -18.30 10.71 0.02
N GLU A 11 -18.21 11.98 -0.34
CA GLU A 11 -19.09 12.54 -1.37
C GLU A 11 -18.86 11.89 -2.73
N GLN A 12 -17.60 11.73 -3.13
CA GLN A 12 -17.27 11.14 -4.42
C GLN A 12 -17.67 9.68 -4.50
N LEU A 13 -17.59 8.95 -3.41
CA LEU A 13 -17.97 7.55 -3.38
C LEU A 13 -19.47 7.32 -3.52
N GLN A 14 -20.28 8.37 -3.41
CA GLN A 14 -21.70 8.29 -3.72
C GLN A 14 -21.95 8.29 -5.23
N ASP A 15 -21.01 8.79 -6.01
CA ASP A 15 -21.07 8.72 -7.47
C ASP A 15 -20.66 7.31 -7.90
N ALA A 16 -21.53 6.62 -8.64
CA ALA A 16 -21.30 5.23 -9.03
C ALA A 16 -20.06 5.07 -9.90
N GLU A 17 -19.82 6.02 -10.79
CA GLU A 17 -18.66 5.97 -11.69
C GLU A 17 -17.36 6.17 -10.91
N PHE A 18 -17.31 7.17 -10.06
CA PHE A 18 -16.14 7.40 -9.22
C PHE A 18 -15.87 6.21 -8.32
N ARG A 19 -16.93 5.64 -7.72
CA ARG A 19 -16.80 4.48 -6.84
C ARG A 19 -16.19 3.30 -7.56
N ALA A 20 -16.59 3.05 -8.80
CA ALA A 20 -16.06 1.95 -9.60
C ALA A 20 -14.56 2.17 -9.86
N GLU A 21 -14.16 3.38 -10.23
CA GLU A 21 -12.75 3.72 -10.45
C GLU A 21 -11.93 3.62 -9.18
N TYR A 22 -12.46 4.10 -8.07
CA TYR A 22 -11.78 4.02 -6.78
C TYR A 22 -11.55 2.57 -6.37
N LYS A 23 -12.55 1.70 -6.52
CA LYS A 23 -12.41 0.28 -6.19
C LYS A 23 -11.42 -0.42 -7.08
N ALA A 24 -11.30 -0.02 -8.35
CA ALA A 24 -10.33 -0.59 -9.26
C ALA A 24 -8.89 -0.28 -8.84
N LEU A 25 -8.67 0.84 -8.13
CA LEU A 25 -7.35 1.24 -7.62
C LEU A 25 -7.10 0.76 -6.19
N GLU A 26 -8.07 0.09 -5.58
CA GLU A 26 -8.00 -0.33 -4.18
C GLU A 26 -6.76 -1.18 -3.86
N PRO A 27 -6.37 -2.17 -4.69
CA PRO A 27 -5.16 -2.95 -4.40
C PRO A 27 -3.89 -2.09 -4.35
N GLU A 28 -3.76 -1.09 -5.20
CA GLU A 28 -2.60 -0.19 -5.20
C GLU A 28 -2.57 0.66 -3.94
N PHE A 29 -3.71 1.15 -3.49
CA PHE A 29 -3.80 1.89 -2.24
C PHE A 29 -3.52 0.99 -1.03
N ALA A 30 -4.00 -0.26 -1.07
CA ALA A 30 -3.76 -1.21 0.01
C ALA A 30 -2.27 -1.52 0.15
N ILE A 31 -1.57 -1.70 -0.96
CA ILE A 31 -0.12 -1.94 -0.95
C ILE A 31 0.61 -0.71 -0.41
N MET A 32 0.26 0.47 -0.88
CA MET A 32 0.85 1.72 -0.42
C MET A 32 0.73 1.87 1.09
N GLN A 33 -0.48 1.71 1.61
CA GLN A 33 -0.73 1.89 3.04
C GLN A 33 -0.03 0.81 3.86
N ALA A 34 -0.07 -0.44 3.40
CA ALA A 34 0.58 -1.55 4.09
C ALA A 34 2.10 -1.33 4.18
N MET A 35 2.71 -0.86 3.09
CA MET A 35 4.14 -0.57 3.06
C MET A 35 4.52 0.53 4.03
N ILE A 36 3.78 1.63 4.01
CA ILE A 36 4.05 2.76 4.90
C ILE A 36 3.93 2.32 6.36
N ASP A 37 2.84 1.64 6.69
CA ASP A 37 2.56 1.22 8.06
C ASP A 37 3.59 0.23 8.57
N ALA A 38 3.93 -0.77 7.74
CA ALA A 38 4.89 -1.80 8.13
C ALA A 38 6.28 -1.22 8.32
N ARG A 39 6.72 -0.36 7.40
CA ARG A 39 8.04 0.26 7.50
C ARG A 39 8.12 1.15 8.74
N ARG A 40 7.11 1.98 8.99
CA ARG A 40 7.10 2.85 10.17
C ARG A 40 7.08 2.05 11.47
N SER A 41 6.27 1.00 11.49
CA SER A 41 6.16 0.12 12.65
C SER A 41 7.48 -0.61 12.93
N SER A 42 8.26 -0.92 11.89
CA SER A 42 9.57 -1.55 12.06
C SER A 42 10.69 -0.58 12.43
N GLY A 43 10.40 0.74 12.43
CA GLY A 43 11.38 1.76 12.74
C GLY A 43 12.41 2.01 11.66
N MET A 44 12.18 1.55 10.43
CA MET A 44 13.14 1.65 9.35
C MET A 44 12.83 2.80 8.40
N THR A 45 13.87 3.45 7.90
CA THR A 45 13.73 4.38 6.78
C THR A 45 13.65 3.60 5.48
N GLN A 46 13.21 4.25 4.40
CA GLN A 46 13.24 3.64 3.06
C GLN A 46 14.65 3.18 2.69
N LYS A 47 15.63 4.01 3.02
CA LYS A 47 17.03 3.68 2.73
C LYS A 47 17.50 2.43 3.47
N GLN A 48 17.16 2.34 4.76
CA GLN A 48 17.53 1.18 5.56
C GLN A 48 16.86 -0.08 5.02
N LEU A 49 15.60 0.01 4.67
CA LEU A 49 14.87 -1.12 4.10
C LEU A 49 15.49 -1.56 2.77
N ALA A 50 15.87 -0.61 1.94
CA ALA A 50 16.56 -0.90 0.68
C ALA A 50 17.87 -1.65 0.91
N GLU A 51 18.64 -1.21 1.90
CA GLU A 51 19.93 -1.85 2.24
C GLU A 51 19.72 -3.29 2.72
N VAL A 52 18.75 -3.51 3.59
CA VAL A 52 18.51 -4.84 4.17
C VAL A 52 17.97 -5.82 3.14
N THR A 53 17.12 -5.35 2.22
CA THR A 53 16.45 -6.22 1.26
C THR A 53 17.20 -6.35 -0.06
N GLY A 54 18.08 -5.42 -0.37
CA GLY A 54 18.71 -5.34 -1.69
C GLY A 54 17.78 -4.81 -2.76
N ILE A 55 16.61 -4.30 -2.36
CA ILE A 55 15.65 -3.69 -3.28
C ILE A 55 15.98 -2.21 -3.42
N ASN A 56 15.91 -1.70 -4.64
CA ASN A 56 16.21 -0.32 -4.92
C ASN A 56 15.27 0.61 -4.14
N GLN A 57 15.85 1.62 -3.48
CA GLN A 57 15.05 2.58 -2.71
C GLN A 57 13.99 3.29 -3.58
N ALA A 58 14.32 3.55 -4.86
CA ALA A 58 13.36 4.17 -5.77
C ALA A 58 12.11 3.30 -5.96
N ASP A 59 12.27 1.98 -5.97
CA ASP A 59 11.15 1.06 -6.09
C ASP A 59 10.30 1.05 -4.83
N ILE A 60 10.94 1.08 -3.66
CA ILE A 60 10.23 1.20 -2.38
C ILE A 60 9.42 2.50 -2.35
N SER A 61 10.05 3.59 -2.78
CA SER A 61 9.38 4.89 -2.83
C SER A 61 8.17 4.88 -3.76
N LYS A 62 8.27 4.21 -4.91
CA LYS A 62 7.13 4.07 -5.83
C LYS A 62 5.97 3.33 -5.19
N LEU A 63 6.25 2.25 -4.45
CA LEU A 63 5.21 1.51 -3.76
C LEU A 63 4.49 2.38 -2.72
N GLU A 64 5.24 3.20 -2.01
CA GLU A 64 4.67 4.08 -0.99
C GLU A 64 3.95 5.28 -1.58
N ARG A 65 4.08 5.52 -2.88
CA ARG A 65 3.29 6.54 -3.60
C ARG A 65 2.12 5.94 -4.36
N GLY A 66 1.93 4.62 -4.26
CA GLY A 66 0.83 3.94 -4.95
C GLY A 66 1.03 3.79 -6.45
N SER A 67 2.27 3.91 -6.94
CA SER A 67 2.56 3.84 -8.38
C SER A 67 3.36 2.59 -8.78
N GLY A 68 3.65 1.70 -7.84
CA GLY A 68 4.40 0.49 -8.14
C GLY A 68 3.51 -0.69 -8.45
N ASN A 69 4.08 -1.69 -9.11
CA ASN A 69 3.43 -2.97 -9.36
C ASN A 69 4.40 -4.08 -8.98
N PRO A 70 4.52 -4.38 -7.68
CA PRO A 70 5.53 -5.33 -7.21
C PRO A 70 5.12 -6.76 -7.49
N SER A 71 6.11 -7.62 -7.71
CA SER A 71 5.87 -9.05 -7.76
C SER A 71 5.63 -9.58 -6.34
N LEU A 72 5.04 -10.77 -6.26
CA LEU A 72 4.88 -11.44 -4.98
C LEU A 72 6.21 -11.61 -4.26
N ARG A 73 7.25 -11.98 -5.02
CA ARG A 73 8.60 -12.16 -4.45
C ARG A 73 9.12 -10.87 -3.84
N THR A 74 8.91 -9.74 -4.51
CA THR A 74 9.33 -8.43 -3.99
C THR A 74 8.63 -8.12 -2.67
N LEU A 75 7.31 -8.34 -2.62
CA LEU A 75 6.56 -8.13 -1.38
C LEU A 75 7.03 -9.03 -0.25
N GLN A 76 7.33 -10.29 -0.55
CA GLN A 76 7.86 -11.22 0.44
C GLN A 76 9.23 -10.79 0.97
N ARG A 77 10.10 -10.28 0.09
CA ARG A 77 11.41 -9.78 0.49
C ARG A 77 11.29 -8.55 1.38
N LEU A 78 10.40 -7.64 1.04
CA LEU A 78 10.14 -6.45 1.86
C LEU A 78 9.64 -6.85 3.24
N ALA A 79 8.67 -7.76 3.30
CA ALA A 79 8.14 -8.24 4.58
C ALA A 79 9.25 -8.86 5.43
N ALA A 80 10.06 -9.73 4.84
CA ALA A 80 11.16 -10.38 5.57
C ALA A 80 12.18 -9.35 6.09
N GLY A 81 12.49 -8.33 5.28
CA GLY A 81 13.42 -7.28 5.69
C GLY A 81 12.92 -6.46 6.87
N MET A 82 11.60 -6.40 7.05
CA MET A 82 10.98 -5.72 8.19
C MET A 82 10.70 -6.66 9.36
N GLY A 83 11.15 -7.91 9.29
CA GLY A 83 10.87 -8.90 10.32
C GLY A 83 9.43 -9.36 10.34
N MET A 84 8.76 -9.30 9.20
CA MET A 84 7.36 -9.61 9.05
C MET A 84 7.13 -10.71 8.03
N ARG A 85 5.92 -11.21 8.00
CA ARG A 85 5.46 -12.19 7.01
C ARG A 85 4.35 -11.57 6.20
N LEU A 86 4.40 -11.73 4.88
CA LEU A 86 3.34 -11.26 4.00
C LEU A 86 2.09 -12.12 4.19
N LYS A 87 0.96 -11.46 4.40
CA LYS A 87 -0.35 -12.12 4.47
C LYS A 87 -1.20 -11.56 3.33
N LEU A 88 -1.80 -12.46 2.55
CA LEU A 88 -2.70 -12.10 1.45
C LEU A 88 -4.06 -12.73 1.69
N GLU A 89 -5.09 -11.99 1.38
CA GLU A 89 -6.45 -12.48 1.54
C GLU A 89 -7.28 -12.12 0.31
N PHE A 90 -8.19 -13.01 -0.03
CA PHE A 90 -9.26 -12.70 -0.97
C PHE A 90 -10.52 -12.46 -0.16
N GLU A 91 -11.16 -11.34 -0.44
CA GLU A 91 -12.43 -11.00 0.20
C GLU A 91 -13.57 -11.20 -0.78
N PRO A 92 -14.70 -11.77 -0.34
CA PRO A 92 -15.87 -11.83 -1.21
C PRO A 92 -16.31 -10.42 -1.56
N ILE A 93 -16.79 -10.26 -2.80
CA ILE A 93 -17.35 -8.98 -3.21
C ILE A 93 -18.65 -8.79 -2.43
N GLY A 94 -18.69 -7.76 -1.59
CA GLY A 94 -19.85 -7.46 -0.78
C GLY A 94 -21.00 -6.91 -1.63
N ASN A 95 -22.21 -7.04 -1.13
CA ASN A 95 -23.38 -6.44 -1.74
C ASN A 95 -23.48 -4.97 -1.41
#